data_54abe6c0a5c2977ce290126b07cceec1
#
_entry.id   54abe6c0a5c2977ce290126b07cceec1
#
_cell.length_a   1.000
_cell.length_b   1.000
_cell.length_c   1.000
_cell.angle_alpha   90.00
_cell.angle_beta   90.00
_cell.angle_gamma   90.00
#
_symmetry.space_group_name_H-M   'P 1'
#
loop_
_entity.id
_entity.type
_entity.pdbx_description
1 polymer ?
#
loop_
_entity_poly.entity_id
_entity_poly.type
_entity_poly.pdbx_seq_one_letter_code
_entity_poly.pdbx_strand_id
1 'polypeptide(L)' 'MLTSAEIRSTTFTVTRWREGYDKAEVDAFLARAALAIDTHNPLSTPEVLSARFEPTRFREGYNQRQVDEFLDRLAQAPQ' A
#
# COMPACT_ATOMS: atom_id res chain seq x y z
N MET A 1 4.47 -12.74 9.15
CA MET A 1 5.33 -11.56 8.92
C MET A 1 5.37 -11.23 7.45
N LEU A 2 5.24 -9.97 7.11
CA LEU A 2 5.33 -9.54 5.71
C LEU A 2 6.79 -9.38 5.31
N THR A 3 7.14 -9.95 4.16
CA THR A 3 8.48 -9.79 3.58
C THR A 3 8.44 -8.77 2.47
N SER A 4 9.59 -8.24 2.07
CA SER A 4 9.66 -7.33 0.94
C SER A 4 9.16 -7.99 -0.34
N ALA A 5 9.44 -9.28 -0.51
CA ALA A 5 8.94 -10.03 -1.68
C ALA A 5 7.42 -10.08 -1.70
N GLU A 6 6.78 -10.31 -0.56
CA GLU A 6 5.32 -10.31 -0.46
C GLU A 6 4.74 -8.92 -0.80
N ILE A 7 5.37 -7.87 -0.30
CA ILE A 7 4.92 -6.52 -0.59
C ILE A 7 5.03 -6.24 -2.09
N ARG A 8 6.17 -6.59 -2.70
CA ARG A 8 6.38 -6.35 -4.12
C ARG A 8 5.46 -7.15 -5.03
N SER A 9 5.00 -8.31 -4.58
CA SER A 9 4.11 -9.16 -5.37
C SER A 9 2.63 -8.88 -5.10
N THR A 10 2.31 -8.01 -4.17
CA THR A 10 0.93 -7.69 -3.83
C THR A 10 0.28 -6.91 -4.98
N THR A 11 -0.93 -7.32 -5.34
CA THR A 11 -1.72 -6.64 -6.37
C THR A 11 -3.10 -6.32 -5.81
N PHE A 12 -3.73 -5.33 -6.40
CA PHE A 12 -5.06 -4.91 -6.01
C PHE A 12 -5.95 -4.85 -7.25
N THR A 13 -7.24 -5.05 -7.04
CA THR A 13 -8.21 -4.92 -8.11
C THR A 13 -8.25 -3.48 -8.59
N VAL A 14 -8.18 -3.28 -9.90
CA VAL A 14 -8.30 -1.96 -10.50
C VAL A 14 -9.79 -1.64 -10.65
N THR A 15 -10.17 -0.45 -10.26
CA THR A 15 -11.54 0.03 -10.42
C THR A 15 -11.53 1.34 -11.21
N ARG A 16 -12.63 1.61 -11.91
CA ARG A 16 -12.79 2.77 -12.80
C ARG A 16 -14.06 3.54 -12.52
N TRP A 17 -15.10 2.83 -12.07
CA TRP A 17 -16.43 3.37 -11.94
C TRP A 17 -16.80 3.72 -10.50
N ARG A 18 -15.93 3.39 -9.57
CA ARG A 18 -16.07 3.75 -8.17
C ARG A 18 -14.78 4.39 -7.71
N GLU A 19 -14.84 5.05 -6.57
CA GLU A 19 -13.67 5.70 -6.02
C GLU A 19 -12.57 4.69 -5.70
N GLY A 20 -11.36 5.00 -6.12
CA GLY A 20 -10.18 4.18 -5.84
C GLY A 20 -9.05 5.07 -5.33
N TYR A 21 -7.84 4.50 -5.24
CA TYR A 21 -6.63 5.24 -4.92
C TYR A 21 -5.72 5.29 -6.14
N ASP A 22 -5.01 6.40 -6.29
CA ASP A 22 -4.05 6.59 -7.37
C ASP A 22 -3.01 5.46 -7.36
N LYS A 23 -2.91 4.75 -8.50
CA LYS A 23 -2.06 3.56 -8.58
C LYS A 23 -0.58 3.91 -8.40
N ALA A 24 -0.13 4.99 -9.00
CA ALA A 24 1.28 5.38 -8.92
C ALA A 24 1.66 5.70 -7.48
N GLU A 25 0.78 6.37 -6.74
CA GLU A 25 1.06 6.70 -5.35
C GLU A 25 1.10 5.47 -4.46
N VAL A 26 0.17 4.54 -4.66
CA VAL A 26 0.15 3.29 -3.89
C VAL A 26 1.39 2.46 -4.22
N ASP A 27 1.70 2.32 -5.51
CA ASP A 27 2.87 1.55 -5.94
C ASP A 27 4.16 2.13 -5.37
N ALA A 28 4.29 3.45 -5.37
CA ALA A 28 5.48 4.12 -4.82
C ALA A 28 5.60 3.88 -3.31
N PHE A 29 4.48 3.94 -2.60
CA PHE A 29 4.48 3.69 -1.16
C PHE A 29 4.90 2.25 -0.85
N LEU A 30 4.35 1.28 -1.59
CA LEU A 30 4.69 -0.12 -1.37
C LEU A 30 6.14 -0.40 -1.70
N ALA A 31 6.68 0.22 -2.76
CA ALA A 31 8.10 0.09 -3.09
C ALA A 31 8.98 0.63 -1.97
N ARG A 32 8.59 1.77 -1.40
CA ARG A 32 9.30 2.36 -0.26
C ARG A 32 9.24 1.46 0.96
N ALA A 33 8.08 0.87 1.24
CA ALA A 33 7.91 -0.03 2.38
C ALA A 33 8.77 -1.28 2.21
N ALA A 34 8.81 -1.85 1.01
CA ALA A 34 9.62 -3.03 0.73
C ALA A 34 11.11 -2.73 0.87
N LEU A 35 11.55 -1.59 0.34
CA LEU A 35 12.96 -1.18 0.47
C LEU A 35 13.33 -0.95 1.92
N ALA A 36 12.44 -0.38 2.72
CA ALA A 36 12.69 -0.15 4.13
C ALA A 36 12.95 -1.47 4.86
N ILE A 37 12.20 -2.52 4.54
CA ILE A 37 12.42 -3.85 5.10
C ILE A 37 13.78 -4.39 4.66
N ASP A 38 14.10 -4.27 3.38
CA ASP A 38 15.37 -4.78 2.84
C ASP A 38 16.59 -4.11 3.47
N THR A 39 16.46 -2.86 3.89
CA THR A 39 17.54 -2.12 4.52
C THR A 39 17.51 -2.20 6.05
N HIS A 40 16.67 -3.09 6.59
CA HIS A 40 16.52 -3.28 8.04
C HIS A 40 16.09 -2.02 8.78
N ASN A 41 15.30 -1.20 8.11
CA ASN A 41 14.77 0.03 8.68
C ASN A 41 13.28 0.16 8.29
N PRO A 42 12.43 -0.78 8.78
CA PRO A 42 11.03 -0.80 8.36
C PRO A 42 10.28 0.46 8.78
N LEU A 43 9.24 0.77 8.02
CA LEU A 43 8.37 1.89 8.33
C LEU A 43 7.68 1.65 9.67
N SER A 44 7.53 2.69 10.45
CA SER A 44 6.84 2.60 11.74
C SER A 44 5.33 2.43 11.51
N THR A 45 4.65 1.89 12.50
CA THR A 45 3.19 1.79 12.45
C THR A 45 2.53 3.15 12.20
N PRO A 46 2.91 4.25 12.90
CA PRO A 46 2.35 5.55 12.57
C PRO A 46 2.58 6.00 11.14
N GLU A 47 3.77 5.72 10.58
CA GLU A 47 4.05 6.07 9.18
C GLU A 47 3.11 5.35 8.23
N VAL A 48 2.87 4.06 8.46
CA VAL A 48 1.97 3.28 7.62
C VAL A 48 0.53 3.77 7.76
N LEU A 49 0.07 3.97 9.00
CA LEU A 49 -1.31 4.36 9.25
C LEU A 49 -1.62 5.78 8.80
N SER A 50 -0.61 6.63 8.68
CA SER A 50 -0.81 8.01 8.22
C SER A 50 -0.69 8.16 6.70
N ALA A 51 -0.36 7.08 5.99
CA ALA A 51 -0.26 7.15 4.53
C ALA A 51 -1.60 7.56 3.92
N ARG A 52 -1.54 8.46 2.95
CA ARG A 52 -2.73 8.94 2.24
C ARG A 52 -2.43 8.93 0.76
N PHE A 53 -3.45 8.59 -0.02
CA PHE A 53 -3.34 8.52 -1.48
C PHE A 53 -4.46 9.34 -2.09
N GLU A 54 -4.17 9.95 -3.23
CA GLU A 54 -5.16 10.73 -3.95
C GLU A 54 -6.30 9.83 -4.40
N PRO A 55 -7.55 10.16 -4.06
CA PRO A 55 -8.68 9.35 -4.55
C PRO A 55 -8.86 9.53 -6.05
N THR A 56 -9.31 8.47 -6.71
CA THR A 56 -9.61 8.49 -8.13
C THR A 56 -11.11 8.28 -8.35
N ARG A 57 -11.63 8.91 -9.40
CA ARG A 57 -13.03 8.75 -9.79
C ARG A 57 -13.10 8.90 -11.31
N PHE A 58 -13.77 7.94 -11.97
CA PHE A 58 -13.91 7.91 -13.43
C PHE A 58 -12.57 7.72 -14.15
N ARG A 59 -11.56 7.24 -13.44
CA ARG A 59 -10.31 6.79 -14.03
C ARG A 59 -9.79 5.62 -13.19
N GLU A 60 -8.81 4.92 -13.70
CA GLU A 60 -8.29 3.74 -13.01
C GLU A 60 -7.64 4.10 -11.68
N GLY A 61 -7.96 3.30 -10.67
CA GLY A 61 -7.34 3.37 -9.37
C GLY A 61 -7.43 2.00 -8.72
N TYR A 62 -6.74 1.80 -7.61
CA TYR A 62 -6.84 0.56 -6.86
C TYR A 62 -8.05 0.61 -5.94
N ASN A 63 -8.68 -0.55 -5.75
CA ASN A 63 -9.78 -0.71 -4.80
C ASN A 63 -9.35 -0.24 -3.41
N GLN A 64 -10.04 0.76 -2.87
CA GLN A 64 -9.66 1.39 -1.60
C GLN A 64 -9.67 0.41 -0.43
N ARG A 65 -10.69 -0.43 -0.38
CA ARG A 65 -10.83 -1.39 0.71
C ARG A 65 -9.65 -2.36 0.75
N GLN A 66 -9.24 -2.86 -0.42
CA GLN A 66 -8.11 -3.80 -0.49
C GLN A 66 -6.81 -3.13 -0.06
N VAL A 67 -6.58 -1.89 -0.48
CA VAL A 67 -5.39 -1.16 -0.09
C VAL A 67 -5.41 -0.90 1.42
N ASP A 68 -6.54 -0.45 1.95
CA ASP A 68 -6.67 -0.15 3.38
C ASP A 68 -6.43 -1.42 4.22
N GLU A 69 -6.99 -2.56 3.80
CA GLU A 69 -6.77 -3.81 4.50
C GLU A 69 -5.30 -4.23 4.48
N PHE A 70 -4.64 -4.02 3.34
CA PHE A 70 -3.22 -4.36 3.24
C PHE A 70 -2.37 -3.45 4.14
N LEU A 71 -2.68 -2.16 4.18
CA LEU A 71 -1.97 -1.23 5.06
C LEU A 71 -2.16 -1.61 6.54
N ASP A 72 -3.35 -2.06 6.92
CA ASP A 72 -3.58 -2.54 8.27
C ASP A 72 -2.70 -3.75 8.59
N ARG A 73 -2.58 -4.70 7.65
CA ARG A 73 -1.70 -5.83 7.83
C ARG A 73 -0.25 -5.40 7.96
N LEU A 74 0.17 -4.46 7.12
CA LEU A 74 1.54 -3.96 7.14
C LEU A 74 1.84 -3.26 8.47
N ALA A 75 0.89 -2.47 8.96
CA ALA A 75 1.06 -1.75 10.22
C ALA A 75 1.14 -2.69 11.43
N GLN A 76 0.47 -3.84 11.35
CA GLN A 76 0.44 -4.81 12.45
C GLN A 76 1.54 -5.85 12.36
N ALA A 77 2.21 -5.96 11.21
CA ALA A 77 3.23 -6.98 11.03
C ALA A 77 4.44 -6.71 11.93
N PRO A 78 4.98 -7.73 12.58
CA PRO A 78 6.24 -7.55 13.31
C PRO A 78 7.33 -7.14 12.32
N GLN A 79 8.05 -6.12 12.67
CA GLN A 79 9.08 -5.58 11.79
C GLN A 79 10.48 -5.94 12.30
#